data_4487bff6a688a0f2fb3b670069757799
#
_entry.id   4487bff6a688a0f2fb3b670069757799
#
_cell.length_a   1.000
_cell.length_b   1.000
_cell.length_c   1.000
_cell.angle_alpha   90.00
_cell.angle_beta   90.00
_cell.angle_gamma   90.00
#
_symmetry.space_group_name_H-M   'P 1'
#
loop_
_entity.id
_entity.type
_entity.pdbx_description
1 polymer ?
#
loop_
_entity_poly.entity_id
_entity_poly.type
_entity_poly.pdbx_seq_one_letter_code
_entity_poly.pdbx_strand_id
1 'polypeptide(L)'
;MISSIQIHGYRGLQKFEMSDLQQVNLLVGKNNSGKTSALEAIFLLATRGDPSTLWQVLWRRGERLSGAPDRLRDRPPDLDVSHLFTGHELRMGSSFKLSATNETPERFLTFTLSEIKSEKDALEPSKKTSLIPSRVGLEIKGNPAPLIKQMPLTQGGGLDSELLQNPRRMRREQLNELPAQFITAESLDGSDLISLWDKVALTPNEERVVSALQFLDLDVQRIAPQVGGQFYYPHGGFIVRVKGHAQPLPIGSMGDGMWRMLAMAIAIAHCKDGVLLIDEIDTGLHYTVMANMWRLIFGAAADLNVQVFATTHSSDCIRSLAELCLEETSVADNVTLQRIEKGNPKAVPYTAGEIEIAAERRVEVR
;
A
#
# COMPACT_ATOMS: atom_id res chain seq x y z
N MET A 1 8.39 14.42 -4.38
CA MET A 1 8.33 13.60 -3.13
C MET A 1 7.49 14.34 -2.10
N ILE A 2 6.70 13.62 -1.33
CA ILE A 2 5.90 14.13 -0.21
C ILE A 2 6.84 14.39 0.96
N SER A 3 6.82 15.59 1.56
CA SER A 3 7.67 15.92 2.71
C SER A 3 6.91 15.96 4.03
N SER A 4 5.61 16.17 3.99
CA SER A 4 4.76 16.01 5.15
C SER A 4 3.34 15.57 4.77
N ILE A 5 2.67 14.93 5.73
CA ILE A 5 1.30 14.42 5.57
C ILE A 5 0.48 14.83 6.77
N GLN A 6 -0.75 15.27 6.49
CA GLN A 6 -1.75 15.55 7.52
C GLN A 6 -3.00 14.70 7.27
N ILE A 7 -3.48 14.06 8.32
CA ILE A 7 -4.65 13.18 8.31
C ILE A 7 -5.64 13.70 9.36
N HIS A 8 -6.87 13.96 8.94
CA HIS A 8 -7.94 14.43 9.82
C HIS A 8 -9.16 13.54 9.68
N GLY A 9 -9.63 12.96 10.77
CA GLY A 9 -10.89 12.21 10.83
C GLY A 9 -10.88 10.84 10.18
N TYR A 10 -9.69 10.28 9.86
CA TYR A 10 -9.56 8.98 9.21
C TYR A 10 -9.29 7.87 10.23
N ARG A 11 -10.18 6.89 10.33
CA ARG A 11 -10.07 5.75 11.25
C ARG A 11 -9.79 6.22 12.70
N GLY A 12 -8.74 5.71 13.32
CA GLY A 12 -8.27 6.14 14.64
C GLY A 12 -7.47 7.43 14.65
N LEU A 13 -7.16 8.01 13.48
CA LEU A 13 -6.35 9.21 13.33
C LEU A 13 -7.25 10.46 13.26
N GLN A 14 -7.67 10.99 14.42
CA GLN A 14 -8.53 12.18 14.48
C GLN A 14 -7.85 13.42 13.91
N LYS A 15 -6.61 13.68 14.39
CA LYS A 15 -5.70 14.71 13.88
C LYS A 15 -4.32 14.13 13.98
N PHE A 16 -3.66 13.95 12.85
CA PHE A 16 -2.35 13.33 12.82
C PHE A 16 -1.48 13.97 11.75
N GLU A 17 -0.20 14.14 12.04
CA GLU A 17 0.78 14.75 11.18
C GLU A 17 2.09 13.97 11.21
N MET A 18 2.70 13.78 10.02
CA MET A 18 4.08 13.34 9.86
C MET A 18 4.84 14.39 9.07
N SER A 19 6.00 14.83 9.55
CA SER A 19 6.91 15.78 8.90
C SER A 19 8.27 15.15 8.62
N ASP A 20 9.12 15.90 7.94
CA ASP A 20 10.50 15.51 7.65
C ASP A 20 10.62 14.17 6.90
N LEU A 21 9.64 13.90 6.04
CA LEU A 21 9.61 12.70 5.21
C LEU A 21 10.70 12.74 4.15
N GLN A 22 11.40 11.62 4.01
CA GLN A 22 12.49 11.41 3.06
C GLN A 22 12.08 10.43 1.95
N GLN A 23 13.05 9.98 1.17
CA GLN A 23 12.80 8.98 0.13
C GLN A 23 12.35 7.65 0.71
N VAL A 24 12.94 7.20 1.82
CA VAL A 24 12.53 6.00 2.54
C VAL A 24 12.10 6.38 3.96
N ASN A 25 10.89 5.99 4.34
CA ASN A 25 10.26 6.35 5.60
C ASN A 25 9.84 5.09 6.34
N LEU A 26 10.47 4.81 7.48
CA LEU A 26 10.15 3.65 8.31
C LEU A 26 9.23 4.06 9.46
N LEU A 27 7.98 3.60 9.44
CA LEU A 27 6.99 3.86 10.46
C LEU A 27 7.07 2.79 11.56
N VAL A 28 7.32 3.21 12.79
CA VAL A 28 7.43 2.34 13.96
C VAL A 28 6.44 2.74 15.04
N GLY A 29 6.22 1.87 16.02
CA GLY A 29 5.29 2.11 17.13
C GLY A 29 4.59 0.83 17.56
N LYS A 30 3.90 0.88 18.70
CA LYS A 30 3.17 -0.28 19.23
C LYS A 30 2.05 -0.75 18.31
N ASN A 31 1.55 -1.96 18.56
CA ASN A 31 0.36 -2.46 17.87
C ASN A 31 -0.81 -1.50 18.09
N ASN A 32 -1.64 -1.33 17.05
CA ASN A 32 -2.79 -0.42 17.08
C ASN A 32 -2.43 1.06 17.34
N SER A 33 -1.21 1.50 17.00
CA SER A 33 -0.83 2.93 17.04
C SER A 33 -1.30 3.73 15.83
N GLY A 34 -1.71 3.06 14.75
CA GLY A 34 -2.19 3.72 13.52
C GLY A 34 -1.24 3.63 12.32
N LYS A 35 -0.13 2.87 12.39
CA LYS A 35 0.85 2.73 11.29
C LYS A 35 0.21 2.31 9.97
N THR A 36 -0.51 1.18 9.96
CA THR A 36 -1.21 0.70 8.76
C THR A 36 -2.26 1.69 8.27
N SER A 37 -2.97 2.39 9.20
CA SER A 37 -3.93 3.44 8.83
C SER A 37 -3.24 4.65 8.16
N ALA A 38 -2.03 4.99 8.60
CA ALA A 38 -1.23 6.02 7.93
C ALA A 38 -0.81 5.59 6.52
N LEU A 39 -0.34 4.34 6.34
CA LEU A 39 -0.05 3.79 5.00
C LEU A 39 -1.28 3.82 4.08
N GLU A 40 -2.44 3.39 4.58
CA GLU A 40 -3.70 3.42 3.81
C GLU A 40 -4.10 4.84 3.40
N ALA A 41 -3.93 5.82 4.29
CA ALA A 41 -4.19 7.23 4.00
C ALA A 41 -3.27 7.76 2.89
N ILE A 42 -1.98 7.40 2.93
CA ILE A 42 -1.01 7.74 1.88
C ILE A 42 -1.40 7.08 0.56
N PHE A 43 -1.82 5.82 0.59
CA PHE A 43 -2.25 5.09 -0.59
C PHE A 43 -3.47 5.73 -1.27
N LEU A 44 -4.50 6.08 -0.48
CA LEU A 44 -5.67 6.81 -0.98
C LEU A 44 -5.29 8.15 -1.59
N LEU A 45 -4.37 8.89 -0.94
CA LEU A 45 -3.92 10.19 -1.42
C LEU A 45 -3.11 10.07 -2.73
N ALA A 46 -2.20 9.10 -2.83
CA ALA A 46 -1.38 8.86 -4.02
C ALA A 46 -2.23 8.47 -5.23
N THR A 47 -3.24 7.63 -5.02
CA THR A 47 -4.16 7.13 -6.05
C THR A 47 -5.38 8.03 -6.26
N ARG A 48 -5.43 9.22 -5.65
CA ARG A 48 -6.50 10.21 -5.81
C ARG A 48 -7.90 9.67 -5.49
N GLY A 49 -7.98 8.76 -4.52
CA GLY A 49 -9.23 8.13 -4.11
C GLY A 49 -9.78 7.15 -5.15
N ASP A 50 -8.92 6.48 -5.91
CA ASP A 50 -9.33 5.44 -6.85
C ASP A 50 -10.22 4.41 -6.14
N PRO A 51 -11.40 4.07 -6.70
CA PRO A 51 -12.30 3.10 -6.11
C PRO A 51 -11.70 1.71 -5.90
N SER A 52 -10.77 1.28 -6.77
CA SER A 52 -10.09 0.01 -6.58
C SER A 52 -9.17 0.03 -5.35
N THR A 53 -8.54 1.18 -5.08
CA THR A 53 -7.77 1.41 -3.85
C THR A 53 -8.67 1.39 -2.62
N LEU A 54 -9.83 2.06 -2.69
CA LEU A 54 -10.80 2.06 -1.61
C LEU A 54 -11.30 0.63 -1.33
N TRP A 55 -11.59 -0.13 -2.40
CA TRP A 55 -11.93 -1.55 -2.28
C TRP A 55 -10.82 -2.34 -1.57
N GLN A 56 -9.56 -2.19 -2.00
CA GLN A 56 -8.44 -2.89 -1.39
C GLN A 56 -8.32 -2.58 0.10
N VAL A 57 -8.40 -1.30 0.49
CA VAL A 57 -8.29 -0.85 1.88
C VAL A 57 -9.38 -1.45 2.77
N LEU A 58 -10.63 -1.47 2.31
CA LEU A 58 -11.78 -2.02 3.06
C LEU A 58 -11.76 -3.56 3.07
N TRP A 59 -11.52 -4.16 1.90
CA TRP A 59 -11.54 -5.61 1.73
C TRP A 59 -10.50 -6.33 2.60
N ARG A 60 -9.27 -5.81 2.67
CA ARG A 60 -8.18 -6.37 3.46
C ARG A 60 -8.48 -6.42 4.95
N ARG A 61 -9.25 -5.46 5.45
CA ARG A 61 -9.66 -5.41 6.86
C ARG A 61 -10.92 -6.24 7.16
N GLY A 62 -11.52 -6.86 6.14
CA GLY A 62 -12.78 -7.58 6.30
C GLY A 62 -13.95 -6.64 6.62
N GLU A 63 -13.87 -5.37 6.27
CA GLU A 63 -14.88 -4.35 6.54
C GLU A 63 -16.05 -4.51 5.55
N ARG A 64 -16.96 -5.41 5.89
CA ARG A 64 -18.09 -5.84 5.05
C ARG A 64 -19.38 -5.72 5.82
N LEU A 65 -20.44 -5.29 5.15
CA LEU A 65 -21.77 -5.28 5.76
C LEU A 65 -22.28 -6.71 5.92
N SER A 66 -22.63 -7.06 7.15
CA SER A 66 -23.30 -8.33 7.46
C SER A 66 -24.79 -8.18 7.20
N GLY A 67 -25.39 -9.06 6.37
CA GLY A 67 -26.84 -9.13 6.26
C GLY A 67 -27.48 -8.80 4.91
N ALA A 68 -26.76 -8.96 3.79
CA ALA A 68 -27.48 -9.08 2.51
C ALA A 68 -28.42 -10.28 2.58
N PRO A 69 -29.73 -10.13 2.26
CA PRO A 69 -30.67 -11.24 2.32
C PRO A 69 -30.17 -12.37 1.40
N ASP A 70 -30.33 -13.59 1.86
CA ASP A 70 -29.89 -14.89 1.33
C ASP A 70 -30.25 -15.18 -0.16
N ARG A 71 -30.80 -14.21 -0.88
CA ARG A 71 -31.29 -14.36 -2.25
C ARG A 71 -30.27 -14.17 -3.36
N LEU A 72 -29.04 -13.75 -3.03
CA LEU A 72 -27.97 -13.52 -3.99
C LEU A 72 -26.67 -14.18 -3.50
N ARG A 73 -26.66 -15.51 -3.40
CA ARG A 73 -25.50 -16.29 -2.93
C ARG A 73 -24.20 -16.09 -3.75
N ASP A 74 -24.32 -15.52 -4.94
CA ASP A 74 -23.18 -15.35 -5.86
C ASP A 74 -22.60 -13.92 -5.90
N ARG A 75 -23.13 -12.98 -5.08
CA ARG A 75 -22.65 -11.59 -5.06
C ARG A 75 -21.73 -11.34 -3.87
N PRO A 76 -20.55 -10.70 -4.10
CA PRO A 76 -19.69 -10.30 -2.99
C PRO A 76 -20.42 -9.27 -2.10
N PRO A 77 -20.19 -9.31 -0.77
CA PRO A 77 -20.84 -8.41 0.18
C PRO A 77 -20.46 -6.96 -0.09
N ASP A 78 -21.39 -6.03 0.20
CA ASP A 78 -21.11 -4.59 0.18
C ASP A 78 -20.05 -4.24 1.23
N LEU A 79 -19.21 -3.24 0.94
CA LEU A 79 -18.16 -2.80 1.85
C LEU A 79 -18.67 -1.75 2.82
N ASP A 80 -18.33 -1.92 4.09
CA ASP A 80 -18.71 -0.99 5.16
C ASP A 80 -17.76 0.19 5.23
N VAL A 81 -18.21 1.35 4.77
CA VAL A 81 -17.42 2.60 4.78
C VAL A 81 -17.39 3.30 6.13
N SER A 82 -18.20 2.87 7.10
CA SER A 82 -18.22 3.50 8.42
C SER A 82 -16.86 3.49 9.10
N HIS A 83 -16.10 2.42 8.86
CA HIS A 83 -14.76 2.24 9.42
C HIS A 83 -13.69 3.18 8.88
N LEU A 84 -13.95 3.89 7.78
CA LEU A 84 -13.06 4.94 7.27
C LEU A 84 -13.12 6.22 8.14
N PHE A 85 -14.25 6.44 8.83
CA PHE A 85 -14.47 7.64 9.63
C PHE A 85 -14.11 7.41 11.10
N THR A 86 -13.62 8.46 11.76
CA THR A 86 -13.38 8.40 13.19
C THR A 86 -14.69 8.17 13.95
N GLY A 87 -14.67 7.19 14.87
CA GLY A 87 -15.84 6.82 15.66
C GLY A 87 -16.72 5.74 15.00
N HIS A 88 -16.41 5.33 13.77
CA HIS A 88 -17.10 4.26 13.04
C HIS A 88 -18.62 4.49 12.85
N GLU A 89 -19.03 5.75 12.81
CA GLU A 89 -20.43 6.13 12.63
C GLU A 89 -20.61 6.94 11.34
N LEU A 90 -21.64 6.59 10.57
CA LEU A 90 -22.04 7.35 9.39
C LEU A 90 -23.14 8.35 9.78
N ARG A 91 -22.80 9.63 9.76
CA ARG A 91 -23.75 10.73 9.89
C ARG A 91 -23.64 11.65 8.69
N MET A 92 -24.74 12.22 8.23
CA MET A 92 -24.70 13.21 7.17
C MET A 92 -23.73 14.33 7.53
N GLY A 93 -22.80 14.62 6.59
CA GLY A 93 -21.71 15.58 6.81
C GLY A 93 -20.46 15.01 7.48
N SER A 94 -20.45 13.73 7.94
CA SER A 94 -19.21 13.09 8.38
C SER A 94 -18.16 13.19 7.28
N SER A 95 -16.94 13.57 7.64
CA SER A 95 -15.87 13.75 6.66
C SER A 95 -14.51 13.39 7.24
N PHE A 96 -13.59 13.00 6.36
CA PHE A 96 -12.16 12.95 6.66
C PHE A 96 -11.36 13.63 5.56
N LYS A 97 -10.22 14.20 5.91
CA LYS A 97 -9.31 14.90 4.99
C LYS A 97 -7.91 14.31 5.09
N LEU A 98 -7.31 14.08 3.92
CA LEU A 98 -5.93 13.68 3.73
C LEU A 98 -5.23 14.78 2.95
N SER A 99 -4.05 15.22 3.37
CA SER A 99 -3.27 16.21 2.62
C SER A 99 -1.76 15.96 2.72
N ALA A 100 -1.05 16.33 1.65
CA ALA A 100 0.40 16.31 1.59
C ALA A 100 0.90 17.71 1.23
N THR A 101 1.93 18.16 1.93
CA THR A 101 2.57 19.44 1.68
C THR A 101 3.90 19.26 0.96
N ASN A 102 4.45 20.35 0.43
CA ASN A 102 5.60 20.51 -0.47
C ASN A 102 5.32 20.24 -1.95
N GLU A 103 4.07 20.01 -2.32
CA GLU A 103 3.68 20.15 -3.72
C GLU A 103 2.97 21.49 -3.90
N THR A 104 3.33 22.26 -4.89
CA THR A 104 2.57 23.44 -5.34
C THR A 104 1.89 23.12 -6.66
N PRO A 105 0.55 22.99 -6.67
CA PRO A 105 -0.41 23.21 -5.58
C PRO A 105 -0.49 22.02 -4.58
N GLU A 106 -0.88 22.31 -3.32
CA GLU A 106 -1.07 21.31 -2.26
C GLU A 106 -1.96 20.16 -2.73
N ARG A 107 -1.50 18.91 -2.52
CA ARG A 107 -2.28 17.70 -2.78
C ARG A 107 -3.18 17.40 -1.60
N PHE A 108 -4.47 17.28 -1.83
CA PHE A 108 -5.41 16.86 -0.79
C PHE A 108 -6.59 16.05 -1.34
N LEU A 109 -7.20 15.26 -0.47
CA LEU A 109 -8.48 14.59 -0.67
C LEU A 109 -9.36 14.80 0.56
N THR A 110 -10.63 15.08 0.33
CA THR A 110 -11.67 15.13 1.36
C THR A 110 -12.79 14.17 0.94
N PHE A 111 -13.13 13.26 1.82
CA PHE A 111 -14.25 12.35 1.68
C PHE A 111 -15.37 12.81 2.59
N THR A 112 -16.57 12.98 2.07
CA THR A 112 -17.71 13.49 2.83
C THR A 112 -18.95 12.68 2.52
N LEU A 113 -19.70 12.31 3.54
CA LEU A 113 -21.02 11.71 3.39
C LEU A 113 -22.03 12.77 3.08
N SER A 114 -22.60 12.77 1.87
CA SER A 114 -23.51 13.82 1.37
C SER A 114 -24.69 13.23 0.59
N GLU A 115 -25.72 14.06 0.35
CA GLU A 115 -26.78 13.71 -0.58
C GLU A 115 -26.30 13.74 -2.03
N ILE A 116 -26.79 12.81 -2.83
CA ILE A 116 -26.54 12.77 -4.26
C ILE A 116 -27.42 13.81 -4.94
N LYS A 117 -26.79 14.88 -5.45
CA LYS A 117 -27.48 16.03 -6.07
C LYS A 117 -27.73 15.86 -7.57
N SER A 118 -26.98 14.98 -8.23
CA SER A 118 -27.06 14.80 -9.69
C SER A 118 -26.67 13.38 -10.09
N GLU A 119 -27.49 12.75 -10.94
CA GLU A 119 -27.19 11.42 -11.51
C GLU A 119 -25.99 11.46 -12.51
N LYS A 120 -25.63 12.65 -13.03
CA LYS A 120 -24.58 12.78 -14.06
C LYS A 120 -23.16 12.61 -13.53
N ASP A 121 -22.93 12.85 -12.24
CA ASP A 121 -21.59 12.79 -11.61
C ASP A 121 -21.41 11.54 -10.69
N ALA A 122 -22.45 10.74 -10.57
CA ALA A 122 -22.41 9.48 -9.80
C ALA A 122 -22.10 8.28 -10.70
N LEU A 123 -21.46 7.27 -10.13
CA LEU A 123 -21.31 5.96 -10.78
C LEU A 123 -22.69 5.36 -11.07
N GLU A 124 -22.95 4.98 -12.32
CA GLU A 124 -24.18 4.28 -12.66
C GLU A 124 -24.21 2.91 -11.98
N PRO A 125 -25.31 2.57 -11.26
CA PRO A 125 -25.48 1.26 -10.68
C PRO A 125 -25.50 0.19 -11.78
N SER A 126 -24.98 -0.99 -11.46
CA SER A 126 -25.00 -2.12 -12.40
C SER A 126 -26.43 -2.48 -12.78
N LYS A 127 -26.74 -2.63 -14.09
CA LYS A 127 -28.06 -2.96 -14.62
C LYS A 127 -28.69 -4.26 -14.04
N LYS A 128 -27.92 -5.04 -13.28
CA LYS A 128 -28.38 -6.29 -12.63
C LYS A 128 -28.77 -6.09 -11.17
N THR A 129 -28.56 -4.90 -10.60
CA THR A 129 -28.82 -4.64 -9.19
C THR A 129 -30.23 -4.08 -9.02
N SER A 130 -31.14 -4.88 -8.46
CA SER A 130 -32.53 -4.46 -8.12
C SER A 130 -32.60 -3.61 -6.84
N LEU A 131 -31.48 -3.09 -6.36
CA LEU A 131 -31.41 -2.24 -5.19
C LEU A 131 -31.62 -0.78 -5.64
N ILE A 132 -32.62 -0.13 -5.06
CA ILE A 132 -32.85 1.30 -5.25
C ILE A 132 -31.66 2.04 -4.65
N PRO A 133 -30.89 2.86 -5.43
CA PRO A 133 -29.75 3.59 -4.89
C PRO A 133 -30.20 4.48 -3.73
N SER A 134 -29.42 4.47 -2.67
CA SER A 134 -29.59 5.44 -1.58
C SER A 134 -29.41 6.87 -2.16
N ARG A 135 -30.14 7.86 -1.64
CA ARG A 135 -29.89 9.26 -1.94
C ARG A 135 -28.61 9.79 -1.28
N VAL A 136 -27.92 8.95 -0.56
CA VAL A 136 -26.69 9.25 0.16
C VAL A 136 -25.50 8.64 -0.57
N GLY A 137 -24.42 9.38 -0.69
CA GLY A 137 -23.18 8.93 -1.33
C GLY A 137 -21.94 9.46 -0.62
N LEU A 138 -20.83 8.82 -0.91
CA LEU A 138 -19.51 9.28 -0.52
C LEU A 138 -19.01 10.26 -1.57
N GLU A 139 -19.03 11.55 -1.26
CA GLU A 139 -18.50 12.63 -2.10
C GLU A 139 -16.97 12.72 -1.87
N ILE A 140 -16.21 12.83 -2.97
CA ILE A 140 -14.76 12.99 -2.94
C ILE A 140 -14.41 14.31 -3.60
N LYS A 141 -13.67 15.17 -2.88
CA LYS A 141 -13.11 16.43 -3.39
C LYS A 141 -11.60 16.40 -3.20
N GLY A 142 -10.86 16.97 -4.14
CA GLY A 142 -9.41 16.99 -4.00
C GLY A 142 -8.69 17.80 -5.05
N ASN A 143 -7.42 17.95 -4.82
CA ASN A 143 -6.43 18.49 -5.74
C ASN A 143 -5.20 17.57 -5.76
N PRO A 144 -4.82 17.01 -6.92
CA PRO A 144 -5.56 16.99 -8.20
C PRO A 144 -6.98 16.42 -8.06
N ALA A 145 -7.85 16.77 -9.00
CA ALA A 145 -9.25 16.31 -8.95
C ALA A 145 -9.33 14.76 -8.81
N PRO A 146 -10.22 14.21 -7.97
CA PRO A 146 -10.37 12.78 -7.80
C PRO A 146 -10.88 12.13 -9.08
N LEU A 147 -10.61 10.81 -9.23
CA LEU A 147 -11.06 10.02 -10.37
C LEU A 147 -12.59 9.92 -10.42
N ILE A 148 -13.21 9.87 -9.27
CA ILE A 148 -14.66 9.83 -9.09
C ILE A 148 -15.02 10.87 -8.03
N LYS A 149 -16.00 11.69 -8.35
CA LYS A 149 -16.46 12.75 -7.45
C LYS A 149 -17.48 12.27 -6.41
N GLN A 150 -18.23 11.23 -6.74
CA GLN A 150 -19.28 10.73 -5.85
C GLN A 150 -19.56 9.24 -6.11
N MET A 151 -19.64 8.45 -5.04
CA MET A 151 -20.00 7.05 -5.07
C MET A 151 -21.29 6.82 -4.27
N PRO A 152 -22.37 6.30 -4.89
CA PRO A 152 -23.62 6.05 -4.20
C PRO A 152 -23.42 4.93 -3.15
N LEU A 153 -24.04 5.09 -1.98
CA LEU A 153 -24.12 4.04 -0.99
C LEU A 153 -25.37 3.17 -1.28
N THR A 154 -25.24 1.89 -0.97
CA THR A 154 -26.39 0.96 -0.99
C THR A 154 -27.36 1.26 0.13
N GLN A 155 -28.57 0.66 0.11
CA GLN A 155 -29.55 0.84 1.20
C GLN A 155 -29.02 0.40 2.57
N GLY A 156 -28.04 -0.50 2.61
CA GLY A 156 -27.35 -0.90 3.83
C GLY A 156 -26.29 0.09 4.32
N GLY A 157 -26.03 1.17 3.59
CA GLY A 157 -25.01 2.16 3.93
C GLY A 157 -23.58 1.80 3.48
N GLY A 158 -23.40 0.76 2.67
CA GLY A 158 -22.12 0.32 2.14
C GLY A 158 -21.86 0.73 0.71
N LEU A 159 -20.66 0.47 0.22
CA LEU A 159 -20.29 0.56 -1.18
C LEU A 159 -20.47 -0.79 -1.87
N ASP A 160 -21.03 -0.75 -3.08
CA ASP A 160 -21.19 -1.93 -3.93
C ASP A 160 -19.82 -2.45 -4.39
N SER A 161 -19.44 -3.64 -3.94
CA SER A 161 -18.16 -4.26 -4.27
C SER A 161 -17.98 -4.55 -5.76
N GLU A 162 -19.06 -4.85 -6.51
CA GLU A 162 -18.96 -5.08 -7.95
C GLU A 162 -18.61 -3.79 -8.71
N LEU A 163 -19.12 -2.64 -8.25
CA LEU A 163 -18.78 -1.33 -8.83
C LEU A 163 -17.31 -1.01 -8.62
N LEU A 164 -16.78 -1.31 -7.44
CA LEU A 164 -15.40 -0.99 -7.08
C LEU A 164 -14.38 -1.92 -7.77
N GLN A 165 -14.74 -3.19 -7.99
CA GLN A 165 -13.86 -4.17 -8.64
C GLN A 165 -13.80 -4.03 -10.17
N ASN A 166 -14.77 -3.37 -10.79
CA ASN A 166 -14.88 -3.33 -12.25
C ASN A 166 -14.45 -1.99 -12.85
N PRO A 167 -13.13 -1.73 -12.99
CA PRO A 167 -12.61 -0.45 -13.48
C PRO A 167 -12.98 -0.16 -14.94
N ARG A 168 -13.44 -1.16 -15.72
CA ARG A 168 -13.88 -0.96 -17.12
C ARG A 168 -15.17 -0.14 -17.24
N ARG A 169 -15.94 -0.02 -16.15
CA ARG A 169 -17.14 0.85 -16.09
C ARG A 169 -16.80 2.28 -15.71
N MET A 170 -15.60 2.53 -15.21
CA MET A 170 -15.12 3.86 -14.92
C MET A 170 -14.43 4.40 -16.17
N ARG A 171 -14.92 5.50 -16.73
CA ARG A 171 -14.17 6.23 -17.74
C ARG A 171 -12.85 6.66 -17.09
N ARG A 172 -11.80 5.90 -17.35
CA ARG A 172 -10.44 6.33 -17.08
C ARG A 172 -10.12 7.44 -18.08
N GLU A 173 -10.32 8.68 -17.70
CA GLU A 173 -9.48 9.72 -18.24
C GLU A 173 -8.05 9.32 -17.82
N GLN A 174 -7.13 9.27 -18.78
CA GLN A 174 -5.71 9.04 -18.52
C GLN A 174 -5.16 10.29 -17.81
N LEU A 175 -5.44 10.38 -16.53
CA LEU A 175 -4.91 11.43 -15.69
C LEU A 175 -3.56 10.93 -15.16
N ASN A 176 -2.57 11.81 -15.08
CA ASN A 176 -1.25 11.54 -14.48
C ASN A 176 -1.42 11.08 -13.02
N GLU A 177 -1.68 9.79 -12.83
CA GLU A 177 -1.69 9.16 -11.52
C GLU A 177 -0.25 8.89 -11.11
N LEU A 178 0.08 9.08 -9.83
CA LEU A 178 1.32 8.53 -9.31
C LEU A 178 1.19 7.01 -9.25
N PRO A 179 2.08 6.25 -9.87
CA PRO A 179 2.10 4.81 -9.67
C PRO A 179 2.22 4.51 -8.17
N ALA A 180 1.31 3.74 -7.63
CA ALA A 180 1.33 3.39 -6.22
C ALA A 180 0.99 1.91 -6.03
N GLN A 181 1.75 1.24 -5.17
CA GLN A 181 1.52 -0.16 -4.82
C GLN A 181 1.58 -0.34 -3.31
N PHE A 182 0.68 -1.15 -2.80
CA PHE A 182 0.64 -1.50 -1.38
C PHE A 182 0.92 -3.01 -1.22
N ILE A 183 1.99 -3.34 -0.50
CA ILE A 183 2.32 -4.71 -0.09
C ILE A 183 1.88 -4.89 1.37
N THR A 184 1.03 -5.88 1.63
CA THR A 184 0.60 -6.22 2.99
C THR A 184 1.64 -7.09 3.71
N ALA A 185 1.44 -7.33 4.99
CA ALA A 185 2.21 -8.31 5.75
C ALA A 185 2.14 -9.73 5.11
N GLU A 186 1.00 -10.08 4.53
CA GLU A 186 0.78 -11.34 3.82
C GLU A 186 1.41 -11.37 2.41
N SER A 187 2.04 -10.25 1.98
CA SER A 187 2.58 -10.03 0.64
C SER A 187 1.50 -9.81 -0.44
N LEU A 188 1.89 -9.89 -1.70
CA LEU A 188 0.99 -9.89 -2.85
C LEU A 188 0.65 -11.33 -3.21
N ASP A 189 -0.57 -11.58 -3.68
CA ASP A 189 -0.90 -12.89 -4.21
C ASP A 189 -0.26 -13.13 -5.60
N GLY A 190 -0.25 -14.39 -6.04
CA GLY A 190 0.41 -14.78 -7.29
C GLY A 190 -0.20 -14.09 -8.52
N SER A 191 -1.51 -13.83 -8.54
CA SER A 191 -2.20 -13.21 -9.66
C SER A 191 -1.88 -11.72 -9.78
N ASP A 192 -1.84 -11.03 -8.66
CA ASP A 192 -1.44 -9.62 -8.58
C ASP A 192 0.01 -9.46 -9.02
N LEU A 193 0.89 -10.35 -8.54
CA LEU A 193 2.31 -10.31 -8.85
C LEU A 193 2.59 -10.58 -10.33
N ILE A 194 1.88 -11.52 -10.96
CA ILE A 194 1.97 -11.77 -12.41
C ILE A 194 1.53 -10.54 -13.19
N SER A 195 0.44 -9.89 -12.78
CA SER A 195 -0.06 -8.68 -13.44
C SER A 195 0.93 -7.51 -13.36
N LEU A 196 1.69 -7.41 -12.27
CA LEU A 196 2.77 -6.43 -12.14
C LEU A 196 4.00 -6.84 -12.95
N TRP A 197 4.32 -8.14 -12.98
CA TRP A 197 5.43 -8.68 -13.77
C TRP A 197 5.31 -8.38 -15.25
N ASP A 198 4.11 -8.45 -15.84
CA ASP A 198 3.86 -8.14 -17.26
C ASP A 198 4.36 -6.73 -17.65
N LYS A 199 4.49 -5.81 -16.69
CA LYS A 199 5.01 -4.45 -16.92
C LYS A 199 6.52 -4.35 -16.70
N VAL A 200 7.12 -5.34 -16.07
CA VAL A 200 8.56 -5.41 -15.74
C VAL A 200 9.30 -6.29 -16.72
N ALA A 201 8.66 -7.35 -17.21
CA ALA A 201 9.23 -8.32 -18.13
C ALA A 201 9.76 -7.65 -19.41
N LEU A 202 10.92 -8.11 -19.88
CA LEU A 202 11.62 -7.60 -21.06
C LEU A 202 11.99 -6.11 -20.99
N THR A 203 12.04 -5.55 -19.79
CA THR A 203 12.57 -4.21 -19.51
C THR A 203 13.87 -4.32 -18.69
N PRO A 204 14.67 -3.24 -18.58
CA PRO A 204 15.85 -3.23 -17.71
C PRO A 204 15.55 -3.54 -16.22
N ASN A 205 14.29 -3.42 -15.82
CA ASN A 205 13.86 -3.73 -14.44
C ASN A 205 13.80 -5.23 -14.16
N GLU A 206 13.68 -6.07 -15.19
CA GLU A 206 13.72 -7.54 -15.02
C GLU A 206 15.06 -8.00 -14.43
N GLU A 207 16.17 -7.46 -14.91
CA GLU A 207 17.50 -7.76 -14.38
C GLU A 207 17.65 -7.31 -12.93
N ARG A 208 17.05 -6.19 -12.54
CA ARG A 208 17.02 -5.72 -11.15
C ARG A 208 16.25 -6.66 -10.23
N VAL A 209 15.14 -7.22 -10.70
CA VAL A 209 14.38 -8.22 -9.95
C VAL A 209 15.22 -9.49 -9.74
N VAL A 210 15.91 -9.96 -10.77
CA VAL A 210 16.82 -11.12 -10.64
C VAL A 210 17.95 -10.82 -9.63
N SER A 211 18.58 -9.65 -9.73
CA SER A 211 19.64 -9.22 -8.81
C SER A 211 19.15 -9.14 -7.35
N ALA A 212 17.91 -8.71 -7.14
CA ALA A 212 17.28 -8.70 -5.82
C ALA A 212 17.16 -10.10 -5.21
N LEU A 213 16.80 -11.11 -6.02
CA LEU A 213 16.73 -12.50 -5.56
C LEU A 213 18.11 -13.10 -5.29
N GLN A 214 19.13 -12.64 -6.03
CA GLN A 214 20.51 -13.05 -5.81
C GLN A 214 21.09 -12.61 -4.47
N PHE A 215 20.51 -11.61 -3.79
CA PHE A 215 20.84 -11.30 -2.40
C PHE A 215 20.50 -12.43 -1.43
N LEU A 216 19.52 -13.26 -1.77
CA LEU A 216 19.14 -14.44 -0.95
C LEU A 216 19.83 -15.72 -1.41
N ASP A 217 19.97 -15.88 -2.73
CA ASP A 217 20.60 -17.06 -3.34
C ASP A 217 21.35 -16.64 -4.60
N LEU A 218 22.68 -16.60 -4.52
CA LEU A 218 23.58 -16.19 -5.60
C LEU A 218 23.46 -17.06 -6.87
N ASP A 219 22.93 -18.26 -6.75
CA ASP A 219 22.77 -19.19 -7.87
C ASP A 219 21.50 -18.97 -8.68
N VAL A 220 20.64 -18.01 -8.30
CA VAL A 220 19.49 -17.57 -9.09
C VAL A 220 19.97 -16.95 -10.39
N GLN A 221 19.46 -17.47 -11.53
CA GLN A 221 19.84 -17.00 -12.85
C GLN A 221 18.71 -16.28 -13.59
N ARG A 222 17.48 -16.79 -13.50
CA ARG A 222 16.31 -16.26 -14.21
C ARG A 222 15.04 -16.56 -13.43
N ILE A 223 14.03 -15.75 -13.68
CA ILE A 223 12.68 -15.94 -13.15
C ILE A 223 11.67 -15.82 -14.29
N ALA A 224 10.59 -16.57 -14.21
CA ALA A 224 9.48 -16.47 -15.15
C ALA A 224 8.15 -16.76 -14.46
N PRO A 225 7.03 -16.13 -14.91
CA PRO A 225 5.72 -16.51 -14.45
C PRO A 225 5.38 -17.91 -14.95
N GLN A 226 4.71 -18.69 -14.11
CA GLN A 226 4.16 -19.98 -14.49
C GLN A 226 2.65 -19.83 -14.70
N VAL A 227 2.24 -19.63 -15.94
CA VAL A 227 0.83 -19.52 -16.33
C VAL A 227 0.35 -20.91 -16.73
N GLY A 228 -0.43 -21.56 -15.89
CA GLY A 228 -1.02 -22.85 -16.23
C GLY A 228 -1.23 -23.74 -15.01
N GLY A 229 -2.43 -23.70 -14.44
CA GLY A 229 -2.91 -24.61 -13.40
C GLY A 229 -4.14 -23.99 -12.72
N GLN A 230 -5.22 -24.76 -12.65
CA GLN A 230 -6.46 -24.35 -11.95
C GLN A 230 -6.30 -24.30 -10.41
N PHE A 231 -5.07 -24.31 -9.90
CA PHE A 231 -4.79 -24.37 -8.47
C PHE A 231 -4.31 -23.02 -7.98
N TYR A 232 -5.06 -22.46 -7.06
CA TYR A 232 -4.77 -21.24 -6.34
C TYR A 232 -3.70 -21.54 -5.27
N TYR A 233 -2.44 -21.24 -5.57
CA TYR A 233 -1.38 -21.29 -4.57
C TYR A 233 -1.07 -19.87 -4.10
N PRO A 234 -1.18 -19.55 -2.80
CA PRO A 234 -0.91 -18.21 -2.26
C PRO A 234 0.49 -17.68 -2.65
N HIS A 235 1.48 -18.56 -2.70
CA HIS A 235 2.88 -18.28 -3.07
C HIS A 235 3.26 -18.98 -4.38
N GLY A 236 2.32 -19.13 -5.31
CA GLY A 236 2.51 -19.76 -6.61
C GLY A 236 2.51 -18.77 -7.77
N GLY A 237 2.92 -19.27 -8.94
CA GLY A 237 2.86 -18.50 -10.17
C GLY A 237 4.21 -18.03 -10.71
N PHE A 238 5.32 -18.35 -10.04
CA PHE A 238 6.68 -18.12 -10.54
C PHE A 238 7.57 -19.33 -10.39
N ILE A 239 8.43 -19.53 -11.40
CA ILE A 239 9.51 -20.50 -11.40
C ILE A 239 10.85 -19.79 -11.50
N VAL A 240 11.85 -20.35 -10.86
CA VAL A 240 13.20 -19.79 -10.77
C VAL A 240 14.20 -20.78 -11.36
N ARG A 241 15.04 -20.31 -12.26
CA ARG A 241 16.20 -21.08 -12.73
C ARG A 241 17.35 -20.85 -11.77
N VAL A 242 17.79 -21.94 -11.12
CA VAL A 242 18.93 -21.94 -10.19
C VAL A 242 20.06 -22.75 -10.80
N LYS A 243 21.29 -22.27 -10.68
CA LYS A 243 22.50 -22.95 -11.17
C LYS A 243 22.62 -24.31 -10.50
N GLY A 244 23.01 -25.33 -11.27
CA GLY A 244 23.18 -26.69 -10.74
C GLY A 244 21.89 -27.53 -10.67
N HIS A 245 20.72 -26.92 -10.87
CA HIS A 245 19.45 -27.64 -10.93
C HIS A 245 19.05 -27.94 -12.39
N ALA A 246 18.71 -29.19 -12.69
CA ALA A 246 18.31 -29.61 -14.03
C ALA A 246 16.96 -28.99 -14.46
N GLN A 247 16.03 -28.82 -13.51
CA GLN A 247 14.70 -28.25 -13.72
C GLN A 247 14.56 -26.92 -12.99
N PRO A 248 13.77 -25.96 -13.51
CA PRO A 248 13.39 -24.78 -12.74
C PRO A 248 12.62 -25.17 -11.47
N LEU A 249 12.80 -24.40 -10.40
CA LEU A 249 12.14 -24.62 -9.12
C LEU A 249 10.96 -23.67 -8.96
N PRO A 250 9.80 -24.13 -8.41
CA PRO A 250 8.77 -23.23 -7.97
C PRO A 250 9.31 -22.28 -6.90
N ILE A 251 9.04 -20.98 -6.98
CA ILE A 251 9.58 -20.00 -6.02
C ILE A 251 9.14 -20.30 -4.58
N GLY A 252 7.93 -20.83 -4.38
CA GLY A 252 7.43 -21.22 -3.06
C GLY A 252 8.26 -22.32 -2.37
N SER A 253 9.01 -23.14 -3.13
CA SER A 253 9.92 -24.14 -2.57
C SER A 253 11.25 -23.53 -2.09
N MET A 254 11.52 -22.25 -2.41
CA MET A 254 12.71 -21.53 -1.96
C MET A 254 12.48 -20.74 -0.66
N GLY A 255 11.27 -20.82 -0.09
CA GLY A 255 10.89 -20.20 1.17
C GLY A 255 10.22 -18.84 1.04
N ASP A 256 9.53 -18.43 2.10
CA ASP A 256 8.72 -17.20 2.15
C ASP A 256 9.55 -15.93 1.93
N GLY A 257 10.81 -15.93 2.40
CA GLY A 257 11.71 -14.80 2.19
C GLY A 257 11.98 -14.53 0.71
N MET A 258 12.12 -15.56 -0.12
CA MET A 258 12.31 -15.43 -1.56
C MET A 258 11.06 -14.84 -2.23
N TRP A 259 9.89 -15.31 -1.83
CA TRP A 259 8.61 -14.75 -2.28
C TRP A 259 8.46 -13.28 -1.89
N ARG A 260 8.79 -12.93 -0.64
CA ARG A 260 8.72 -11.56 -0.13
C ARG A 260 9.65 -10.61 -0.89
N MET A 261 10.90 -11.02 -1.12
CA MET A 261 11.86 -10.24 -1.90
C MET A 261 11.42 -10.07 -3.34
N LEU A 262 10.87 -11.11 -3.97
CA LEU A 262 10.29 -11.00 -5.32
C LEU A 262 9.16 -9.97 -5.36
N ALA A 263 8.23 -10.05 -4.41
CA ALA A 263 7.10 -9.13 -4.34
C ALA A 263 7.58 -7.67 -4.21
N MET A 264 8.54 -7.41 -3.33
CA MET A 264 9.12 -6.07 -3.16
C MET A 264 9.85 -5.59 -4.42
N ALA A 265 10.66 -6.44 -5.04
CA ALA A 265 11.42 -6.09 -6.24
C ALA A 265 10.53 -5.77 -7.44
N ILE A 266 9.46 -6.54 -7.67
CA ILE A 266 8.50 -6.28 -8.75
C ILE A 266 7.67 -5.02 -8.43
N ALA A 267 7.20 -4.87 -7.19
CA ALA A 267 6.37 -3.74 -6.81
C ALA A 267 7.12 -2.41 -6.90
N ILE A 268 8.37 -2.34 -6.45
CA ILE A 268 9.17 -1.11 -6.56
C ILE A 268 9.46 -0.75 -8.01
N ALA A 269 9.73 -1.75 -8.86
CA ALA A 269 9.93 -1.55 -10.29
C ALA A 269 8.68 -1.00 -10.99
N HIS A 270 7.50 -1.38 -10.51
CA HIS A 270 6.22 -0.86 -11.00
C HIS A 270 5.95 0.59 -10.56
N CYS A 271 6.45 1.01 -9.40
CA CYS A 271 6.19 2.31 -8.81
C CYS A 271 7.12 3.44 -9.31
N LYS A 272 7.77 3.30 -10.45
CA LYS A 272 8.64 4.36 -10.99
C LYS A 272 7.95 5.72 -10.96
N ASP A 273 8.66 6.74 -10.42
CA ASP A 273 8.16 8.11 -10.19
C ASP A 273 6.94 8.19 -9.26
N GLY A 274 6.75 7.21 -8.39
CA GLY A 274 5.57 7.05 -7.56
C GLY A 274 5.86 6.68 -6.10
N VAL A 275 4.93 5.89 -5.51
CA VAL A 275 4.96 5.57 -4.08
C VAL A 275 4.81 4.07 -3.86
N LEU A 276 5.71 3.49 -3.06
CA LEU A 276 5.61 2.11 -2.58
C LEU A 276 5.28 2.09 -1.09
N LEU A 277 4.24 1.34 -0.72
CA LEU A 277 3.82 1.15 0.66
C LEU A 277 4.00 -0.32 1.05
N ILE A 278 4.66 -0.58 2.18
CA ILE A 278 4.95 -1.94 2.63
C ILE A 278 4.57 -2.06 4.10
N ASP A 279 3.56 -2.87 4.39
CA ASP A 279 3.21 -3.18 5.77
C ASP A 279 4.05 -4.37 6.25
N GLU A 280 4.64 -4.24 7.44
CA GLU A 280 5.55 -5.23 8.05
C GLU A 280 6.63 -5.72 7.07
N ILE A 281 7.53 -4.81 6.69
CA ILE A 281 8.54 -5.03 5.63
C ILE A 281 9.43 -6.25 5.89
N ASP A 282 9.67 -6.58 7.15
CA ASP A 282 10.52 -7.66 7.64
C ASP A 282 9.83 -9.04 7.72
N THR A 283 8.51 -9.11 7.53
CA THR A 283 7.76 -10.38 7.62
C THR A 283 8.29 -11.41 6.63
N GLY A 284 8.56 -12.62 7.15
CA GLY A 284 9.08 -13.75 6.36
C GLY A 284 10.58 -13.67 6.07
N LEU A 285 11.29 -12.61 6.51
CA LEU A 285 12.72 -12.45 6.31
C LEU A 285 13.52 -12.81 7.57
N HIS A 286 14.56 -13.59 7.40
CA HIS A 286 15.52 -13.82 8.46
C HIS A 286 16.40 -12.58 8.68
N TYR A 287 16.83 -12.32 9.92
CA TYR A 287 17.62 -11.10 10.23
C TYR A 287 18.88 -10.94 9.39
N THR A 288 19.52 -12.04 8.95
CA THR A 288 20.74 -12.02 8.14
C THR A 288 20.56 -11.42 6.74
N VAL A 289 19.34 -11.36 6.24
CA VAL A 289 19.04 -10.81 4.89
C VAL A 289 18.44 -9.42 4.93
N MET A 290 18.17 -8.85 6.10
CA MET A 290 17.55 -7.54 6.24
C MET A 290 18.43 -6.41 5.68
N ALA A 291 19.75 -6.48 5.83
CA ALA A 291 20.65 -5.52 5.21
C ALA A 291 20.53 -5.53 3.68
N ASN A 292 20.42 -6.71 3.07
CA ASN A 292 20.26 -6.85 1.63
C ASN A 292 18.87 -6.36 1.17
N MET A 293 17.83 -6.60 1.95
CA MET A 293 16.51 -6.02 1.72
C MET A 293 16.58 -4.48 1.69
N TRP A 294 17.24 -3.86 2.66
CA TRP A 294 17.40 -2.41 2.68
C TRP A 294 18.21 -1.90 1.48
N ARG A 295 19.31 -2.56 1.11
CA ARG A 295 20.08 -2.19 -0.09
C ARG A 295 19.23 -2.27 -1.36
N LEU A 296 18.39 -3.30 -1.50
CA LEU A 296 17.42 -3.38 -2.60
C LEU A 296 16.49 -2.18 -2.60
N ILE A 297 15.86 -1.87 -1.45
CA ILE A 297 14.88 -0.79 -1.33
C ILE A 297 15.54 0.56 -1.64
N PHE A 298 16.66 0.90 -1.03
CA PHE A 298 17.35 2.18 -1.27
C PHE A 298 17.86 2.32 -2.69
N GLY A 299 18.52 1.29 -3.22
CA GLY A 299 19.04 1.30 -4.59
C GLY A 299 17.93 1.48 -5.62
N ALA A 300 16.86 0.68 -5.52
CA ALA A 300 15.74 0.78 -6.44
C ALA A 300 14.94 2.09 -6.25
N ALA A 301 14.77 2.57 -5.01
CA ALA A 301 14.10 3.84 -4.72
C ALA A 301 14.84 5.02 -5.37
N ALA A 302 16.16 5.07 -5.25
CA ALA A 302 17.00 6.10 -5.87
C ALA A 302 16.93 6.04 -7.40
N ASP A 303 17.15 4.87 -7.98
CA ASP A 303 17.20 4.67 -9.42
C ASP A 303 15.87 4.94 -10.14
N LEU A 304 14.77 4.62 -9.49
CA LEU A 304 13.42 4.72 -10.07
C LEU A 304 12.63 5.93 -9.57
N ASN A 305 13.25 6.79 -8.74
CA ASN A 305 12.59 7.94 -8.11
C ASN A 305 11.29 7.54 -7.38
N VAL A 306 11.36 6.47 -6.56
CA VAL A 306 10.23 5.96 -5.77
C VAL A 306 10.34 6.48 -4.34
N GLN A 307 9.25 6.98 -3.78
CA GLN A 307 9.16 7.23 -2.35
C GLN A 307 8.57 6.02 -1.64
N VAL A 308 9.25 5.53 -0.60
CA VAL A 308 8.88 4.32 0.12
C VAL A 308 8.39 4.65 1.52
N PHE A 309 7.27 4.06 1.92
CA PHE A 309 6.75 4.07 3.28
C PHE A 309 6.60 2.63 3.74
N ALA A 310 7.33 2.26 4.76
CA ALA A 310 7.29 0.90 5.30
C ALA A 310 6.94 0.91 6.79
N THR A 311 6.32 -0.16 7.28
CA THR A 311 6.16 -0.37 8.73
C THR A 311 6.98 -1.55 9.20
N THR A 312 7.37 -1.54 10.46
CA THR A 312 7.98 -2.69 11.13
C THR A 312 7.65 -2.70 12.62
N HIS A 313 7.72 -3.89 13.19
CA HIS A 313 7.73 -4.13 14.63
C HIS A 313 9.07 -4.75 15.10
N SER A 314 9.98 -5.04 14.16
CA SER A 314 11.23 -5.75 14.42
C SER A 314 12.34 -4.80 14.84
N SER A 315 12.94 -5.06 15.99
CA SER A 315 14.18 -4.39 16.41
C SER A 315 15.37 -4.75 15.52
N ASP A 316 15.37 -5.96 14.94
CA ASP A 316 16.43 -6.39 14.03
C ASP A 316 16.36 -5.65 12.70
N CYS A 317 15.14 -5.38 12.21
CA CYS A 317 14.93 -4.55 11.02
C CYS A 317 15.44 -3.12 11.21
N ILE A 318 15.13 -2.50 12.37
CA ILE A 318 15.61 -1.15 12.71
C ILE A 318 17.14 -1.14 12.87
N ARG A 319 17.70 -2.14 13.56
CA ARG A 319 19.16 -2.27 13.76
C ARG A 319 19.90 -2.42 12.43
N SER A 320 19.40 -3.28 11.55
CA SER A 320 19.97 -3.46 10.22
C SER A 320 19.93 -2.21 9.36
N LEU A 321 18.88 -1.37 9.51
CA LEU A 321 18.81 -0.05 8.89
C LEU A 321 19.87 0.89 9.46
N ALA A 322 20.02 0.94 10.78
CA ALA A 322 21.04 1.76 11.45
C ALA A 322 22.47 1.40 11.00
N GLU A 323 22.77 0.10 10.94
CA GLU A 323 24.06 -0.40 10.46
C GLU A 323 24.32 0.03 9.01
N LEU A 324 23.32 -0.03 8.14
CA LEU A 324 23.46 0.42 6.76
C LEU A 324 23.65 1.94 6.65
N CYS A 325 23.01 2.74 7.50
CA CYS A 325 23.22 4.19 7.56
C CYS A 325 24.68 4.56 7.92
N LEU A 326 25.32 3.77 8.80
CA LEU A 326 26.74 3.94 9.14
C LEU A 326 27.67 3.59 8.00
N GLU A 327 27.32 2.59 7.19
CA GLU A 327 28.11 2.13 6.06
C GLU A 327 27.99 3.04 4.83
N GLU A 328 26.81 3.62 4.60
CA GLU A 328 26.45 4.30 3.36
C GLU A 328 25.79 5.67 3.63
N THR A 329 26.55 6.76 3.48
CA THR A 329 26.05 8.14 3.69
C THR A 329 24.85 8.46 2.79
N SER A 330 24.80 7.92 1.57
CA SER A 330 23.67 8.09 0.66
C SER A 330 22.35 7.53 1.21
N VAL A 331 22.41 6.50 2.05
CA VAL A 331 21.26 5.95 2.76
C VAL A 331 20.86 6.88 3.90
N ALA A 332 21.84 7.33 4.69
CA ALA A 332 21.63 8.20 5.85
C ALA A 332 20.91 9.50 5.48
N ASP A 333 21.24 10.11 4.35
CA ASP A 333 20.63 11.37 3.88
C ASP A 333 19.20 11.21 3.36
N ASN A 334 18.77 9.98 3.05
CA ASN A 334 17.51 9.70 2.38
C ASN A 334 16.53 8.85 3.20
N VAL A 335 16.77 8.74 4.51
CA VAL A 335 15.93 7.96 5.42
C VAL A 335 15.40 8.79 6.58
N THR A 336 14.18 8.47 7.00
CA THR A 336 13.64 8.89 8.30
C THR A 336 12.89 7.72 8.95
N LEU A 337 12.96 7.67 10.29
CA LEU A 337 12.13 6.78 11.07
C LEU A 337 11.05 7.65 11.75
N GLN A 338 9.79 7.26 11.60
CA GLN A 338 8.62 7.97 12.11
C GLN A 338 7.98 7.14 13.22
N ARG A 339 8.14 7.57 14.47
CA ARG A 339 7.50 6.90 15.61
C ARG A 339 6.07 7.38 15.78
N ILE A 340 5.13 6.47 15.66
CA ILE A 340 3.69 6.72 15.81
C ILE A 340 3.22 6.19 17.15
N GLU A 341 2.71 7.09 17.99
CA GLU A 341 2.14 6.76 19.29
C GLU A 341 0.62 6.98 19.30
N LYS A 342 -0.10 6.03 19.90
CA LYS A 342 -1.56 6.10 19.98
C LYS A 342 -1.99 7.37 20.75
N GLY A 343 -2.85 8.17 20.12
CA GLY A 343 -3.39 9.41 20.71
C GLY A 343 -2.46 10.62 20.59
N ASN A 344 -1.23 10.45 20.11
CA ASN A 344 -0.37 11.58 19.78
C ASN A 344 -0.76 12.16 18.41
N PRO A 345 -1.00 13.48 18.29
CA PRO A 345 -1.36 14.10 17.01
C PRO A 345 -0.20 14.23 16.03
N LYS A 346 1.03 13.93 16.44
CA LYS A 346 2.23 13.99 15.59
C LYS A 346 3.08 12.74 15.75
N ALA A 347 3.62 12.27 14.63
CA ALA A 347 4.73 11.33 14.66
C ALA A 347 6.00 12.04 15.14
N VAL A 348 6.89 11.27 15.75
CA VAL A 348 8.23 11.76 16.14
C VAL A 348 9.21 11.30 15.07
N PRO A 349 9.77 12.23 14.27
CA PRO A 349 10.77 11.88 13.29
C PRO A 349 12.12 11.64 13.96
N TYR A 350 12.86 10.65 13.47
CA TYR A 350 14.25 10.37 13.83
C TYR A 350 15.10 10.42 12.56
N THR A 351 16.17 11.16 12.61
CA THR A 351 17.23 11.21 11.59
C THR A 351 18.09 9.94 11.64
N ALA A 352 18.87 9.67 10.60
CA ALA A 352 19.81 8.54 10.58
C ALA A 352 20.70 8.52 11.84
N GLY A 353 21.32 9.63 12.20
CA GLY A 353 22.18 9.70 13.38
C GLY A 353 21.45 9.39 14.70
N GLU A 354 20.17 9.76 14.82
CA GLU A 354 19.36 9.41 16.00
C GLU A 354 18.97 7.92 16.00
N ILE A 355 18.74 7.33 14.81
CA ILE A 355 18.49 5.88 14.64
C ILE A 355 19.73 5.09 15.07
N GLU A 356 20.92 5.53 14.65
CA GLU A 356 22.22 4.94 15.02
C GLU A 356 22.44 4.96 16.52
N ILE A 357 22.30 6.13 17.17
CA ILE A 357 22.45 6.27 18.62
C ILE A 357 21.46 5.39 19.38
N ALA A 358 20.21 5.31 18.89
CA ALA A 358 19.19 4.47 19.51
C ALA A 358 19.53 2.97 19.41
N ALA A 359 20.04 2.53 18.25
CA ALA A 359 20.45 1.16 18.01
C ALA A 359 21.66 0.79 18.90
N GLU A 360 22.70 1.63 18.98
CA GLU A 360 23.88 1.43 19.83
C GLU A 360 23.52 1.33 21.32
N ARG A 361 22.68 2.24 21.79
CA ARG A 361 22.27 2.31 23.21
C ARG A 361 21.15 1.34 23.55
N ARG A 362 20.67 0.54 22.61
CA ARG A 362 19.52 -0.35 22.76
C ARG A 362 18.28 0.39 23.30
N VAL A 363 18.14 1.66 22.93
CA VAL A 363 16.94 2.44 23.25
C VAL A 363 15.81 2.00 22.35
N GLU A 364 14.66 1.70 22.94
CA GLU A 364 13.49 1.28 22.19
C GLU A 364 12.86 2.50 21.48
N VAL A 365 13.00 2.56 20.15
CA VAL A 365 12.38 3.62 19.31
C VAL A 365 10.98 3.26 18.78
N ARG A 366 10.48 2.08 19.14
CA ARG A 366 9.17 1.54 18.70
C ARG A 366 8.08 1.69 19.78
#